data_2331ee2a65f2c77fce28e875664eb516
#
_entry.id   2331ee2a65f2c77fce28e875664eb516
#
_cell.length_a   1.000
_cell.length_b   1.000
_cell.length_c   1.000
_cell.angle_alpha   90.00
_cell.angle_beta   90.00
_cell.angle_gamma   90.00
#
_symmetry.space_group_name_H-M   'P 1'
#
loop_
_entity.id
_entity.type
_entity.pdbx_description
1 polymer ?
#
loop_
_entity_poly.entity_id
_entity_poly.type
_entity_poly.pdbx_seq_one_letter_code
_entity_poly.pdbx_strand_id
1 'polypeptide(L)'
;PSTTINFTIGFDLGTTLFAWIFGPFFLQEKSKNKNIPNIKGLINALINSPASRGIIGVLFAYLFQIDEILGNYLWIPARIVIALAIIIVGTRLGIITNQKGRILDLNEEIKFSILLKLFILPFFIFLVCKILNFNFHQSSALILQAGTPTAISTILMAEAYSVKQKIASKILFTTTLISIITIPLLKIFMNLFT
;
A
#
# COMPACT_ATOMS: atom_id res chain seq x y z
N PRO A 1 1.14 18.97 -14.14
CA PRO A 1 0.55 17.63 -13.92
C PRO A 1 1.62 16.54 -13.72
N SER A 2 2.72 16.55 -14.50
CA SER A 2 3.78 15.52 -14.43
C SER A 2 4.49 15.47 -13.06
N THR A 3 4.80 16.61 -12.48
CA THR A 3 5.47 16.69 -11.18
C THR A 3 4.66 16.06 -10.04
N THR A 4 3.35 16.27 -10.03
CA THR A 4 2.44 15.71 -9.01
C THR A 4 2.43 14.18 -9.04
N ILE A 5 2.42 13.59 -10.25
CA ILE A 5 2.48 12.13 -10.45
C ILE A 5 3.77 11.55 -9.89
N ASN A 6 4.90 12.21 -10.12
CA ASN A 6 6.21 11.75 -9.61
C ASN A 6 6.24 11.69 -8.07
N PHE A 7 5.64 12.67 -7.39
CA PHE A 7 5.52 12.64 -5.91
C PHE A 7 4.66 11.48 -5.42
N THR A 8 3.53 11.22 -6.10
CA THR A 8 2.64 10.10 -5.74
C THR A 8 3.35 8.75 -5.93
N ILE A 9 4.04 8.57 -7.05
CA ILE A 9 4.81 7.35 -7.35
C ILE A 9 5.93 7.18 -6.32
N GLY A 10 6.69 8.25 -6.02
CA GLY A 10 7.76 8.21 -5.04
C GLY A 10 7.26 7.82 -3.64
N PHE A 11 6.12 8.37 -3.22
CA PHE A 11 5.49 8.02 -1.95
C PHE A 11 5.06 6.54 -1.91
N ASP A 12 4.42 6.07 -2.98
CA ASP A 12 3.95 4.68 -3.07
C ASP A 12 5.10 3.68 -3.08
N LEU A 13 6.14 3.95 -3.87
CA LEU A 13 7.37 3.15 -3.88
C LEU A 13 8.06 3.16 -2.52
N GLY A 14 8.21 4.32 -1.88
CA GLY A 14 8.83 4.45 -0.57
C GLY A 14 8.07 3.67 0.51
N THR A 15 6.75 3.81 0.57
CA THR A 15 5.91 3.08 1.54
C THR A 15 5.91 1.58 1.26
N THR A 16 5.91 1.17 0.00
CA THR A 16 5.97 -0.24 -0.38
C THR A 16 7.30 -0.86 -0.01
N LEU A 17 8.42 -0.21 -0.31
CA LEU A 17 9.76 -0.65 0.10
C LEU A 17 9.87 -0.74 1.62
N PHE A 18 9.42 0.28 2.34
CA PHE A 18 9.39 0.27 3.79
C PHE A 18 8.61 -0.93 4.33
N ALA A 19 7.43 -1.19 3.79
CA ALA A 19 6.60 -2.33 4.20
C ALA A 19 7.29 -3.68 3.94
N TRP A 20 7.97 -3.85 2.79
CA TRP A 20 8.66 -5.09 2.45
C TRP A 20 9.99 -5.29 3.20
N ILE A 21 10.62 -4.21 3.67
CA ILE A 21 11.84 -4.29 4.50
C ILE A 21 11.47 -4.60 5.95
N PHE A 22 10.59 -3.78 6.53
CA PHE A 22 10.28 -3.85 7.96
C PHE A 22 9.15 -4.83 8.29
N GLY A 23 8.21 -5.05 7.36
CA GLY A 23 7.09 -5.98 7.57
C GLY A 23 7.53 -7.38 7.96
N PRO A 24 8.45 -8.04 7.23
CA PRO A 24 9.00 -9.33 7.60
C PRO A 24 9.62 -9.35 8.99
N PHE A 25 10.36 -8.30 9.35
CA PHE A 25 10.99 -8.18 10.66
C PHE A 25 9.97 -8.25 11.81
N PHE A 26 8.91 -7.44 11.72
CA PHE A 26 7.86 -7.44 12.74
C PHE A 26 6.97 -8.68 12.71
N LEU A 27 6.79 -9.31 11.55
CA LEU A 27 5.94 -10.51 11.44
C LEU A 27 6.66 -11.77 11.87
N GLN A 28 7.98 -11.89 11.69
CA GLN A 28 8.76 -13.04 12.11
C GLN A 28 8.80 -13.18 13.65
N GLU A 29 8.80 -12.08 14.38
CA GLU A 29 8.75 -12.13 15.86
C GLU A 29 7.46 -12.78 16.36
N LYS A 30 6.35 -12.68 15.62
CA LYS A 30 5.04 -13.29 15.93
C LYS A 30 4.82 -14.66 15.27
N SER A 31 5.67 -15.05 14.34
CA SER A 31 5.62 -16.35 13.68
C SER A 31 6.26 -17.40 14.60
N LYS A 32 5.69 -18.62 14.61
CA LYS A 32 6.23 -19.76 15.40
C LYS A 32 7.65 -20.18 14.98
N ASN A 33 8.17 -19.69 13.88
CA ASN A 33 9.53 -19.92 13.41
C ASN A 33 10.48 -18.86 13.97
N LYS A 34 11.09 -19.16 15.11
CA LYS A 34 12.03 -18.32 15.87
C LYS A 34 13.42 -18.14 15.21
N ASN A 35 13.53 -18.17 13.91
CA ASN A 35 14.78 -17.80 13.29
C ASN A 35 14.88 -16.27 13.28
N ILE A 36 15.74 -15.75 14.19
CA ILE A 36 16.12 -14.33 14.28
C ILE A 36 16.43 -13.85 12.85
N PRO A 37 15.84 -12.73 12.38
CA PRO A 37 16.12 -12.22 11.06
C PRO A 37 17.59 -11.86 10.96
N ASN A 38 18.36 -12.73 10.34
CA ASN A 38 19.75 -12.44 10.02
C ASN A 38 19.74 -11.34 8.97
N ILE A 39 20.65 -10.37 9.05
CA ILE A 39 20.79 -9.27 8.06
C ILE A 39 20.79 -9.84 6.62
N LYS A 40 21.40 -11.01 6.42
CA LYS A 40 21.34 -11.75 5.15
C LYS A 40 19.93 -12.13 4.74
N GLY A 41 19.07 -12.51 5.69
CA GLY A 41 17.64 -12.83 5.44
C GLY A 41 16.84 -11.61 5.03
N LEU A 42 17.09 -10.45 5.64
CA LEU A 42 16.46 -9.17 5.26
C LEU A 42 16.88 -8.75 3.84
N ILE A 43 18.19 -8.79 3.54
CA ILE A 43 18.70 -8.46 2.20
C ILE A 43 18.10 -9.40 1.15
N ASN A 44 18.02 -10.69 1.45
CA ASN A 44 17.45 -11.67 0.53
C ASN A 44 15.93 -11.46 0.33
N ALA A 45 15.19 -11.11 1.38
CA ALA A 45 13.77 -10.75 1.30
C ALA A 45 13.55 -9.48 0.48
N LEU A 46 14.45 -8.49 0.62
CA LEU A 46 14.44 -7.24 -0.12
C LEU A 46 14.68 -7.49 -1.62
N ILE A 47 15.74 -8.20 -1.97
CA ILE A 47 16.10 -8.52 -3.37
C ILE A 47 14.99 -9.33 -4.04
N ASN A 48 14.36 -10.24 -3.30
CA ASN A 48 13.28 -11.08 -3.81
C ASN A 48 11.89 -10.41 -3.77
N SER A 49 11.78 -9.19 -3.22
CA SER A 49 10.50 -8.49 -3.19
C SER A 49 10.06 -8.07 -4.60
N PRO A 50 8.75 -8.13 -4.91
CA PRO A 50 8.23 -7.66 -6.20
C PRO A 50 8.57 -6.19 -6.48
N ALA A 51 8.59 -5.36 -5.43
CA ALA A 51 8.93 -3.94 -5.53
C ALA A 51 10.38 -3.72 -5.96
N SER A 52 11.33 -4.43 -5.35
CA SER A 52 12.75 -4.33 -5.72
C SER A 52 13.01 -4.80 -7.15
N ARG A 53 12.37 -5.89 -7.56
CA ARG A 53 12.47 -6.38 -8.95
C ARG A 53 11.90 -5.35 -9.94
N GLY A 54 10.78 -4.71 -9.60
CA GLY A 54 10.21 -3.63 -10.40
C GLY A 54 11.15 -2.44 -10.53
N ILE A 55 11.76 -1.98 -9.43
CA ILE A 55 12.72 -0.88 -9.44
C ILE A 55 13.96 -1.22 -10.27
N ILE A 56 14.51 -2.44 -10.10
CA ILE A 56 15.66 -2.90 -10.90
C ILE A 56 15.29 -2.91 -12.39
N GLY A 57 14.09 -3.39 -12.75
CA GLY A 57 13.62 -3.37 -14.12
C GLY A 57 13.49 -1.95 -14.70
N VAL A 58 12.95 -1.00 -13.94
CA VAL A 58 12.85 0.41 -14.36
C VAL A 58 14.23 1.04 -14.50
N LEU A 59 15.15 0.82 -13.55
CA LEU A 59 16.53 1.31 -13.64
C LEU A 59 17.24 0.75 -14.87
N PHE A 60 17.07 -0.54 -15.15
CA PHE A 60 17.64 -1.18 -16.33
C PHE A 60 17.08 -0.55 -17.61
N ALA A 61 15.75 -0.38 -17.70
CA ALA A 61 15.11 0.26 -18.84
C ALA A 61 15.63 1.68 -19.09
N TYR A 62 15.80 2.46 -18.02
CA TYR A 62 16.32 3.81 -18.09
C TYR A 62 17.78 3.85 -18.53
N LEU A 63 18.63 2.97 -17.99
CA LEU A 63 20.06 2.90 -18.34
C LEU A 63 20.28 2.53 -19.82
N PHE A 64 19.44 1.67 -20.36
CA PHE A 64 19.51 1.24 -21.76
C PHE A 64 18.65 2.09 -22.72
N GLN A 65 18.00 3.15 -22.19
CA GLN A 65 17.13 4.07 -22.96
C GLN A 65 16.02 3.34 -23.75
N ILE A 66 15.50 2.26 -23.19
CA ILE A 66 14.42 1.45 -23.76
C ILE A 66 13.08 1.65 -23.04
N ASP A 67 13.00 2.64 -22.15
CA ASP A 67 11.84 2.97 -21.33
C ASP A 67 10.59 3.28 -22.18
N GLU A 68 10.72 4.07 -23.26
CA GLU A 68 9.60 4.36 -24.17
C GLU A 68 9.11 3.11 -24.88
N ILE A 69 10.03 2.29 -25.38
CA ILE A 69 9.71 1.05 -26.09
C ILE A 69 8.99 0.08 -25.15
N LEU A 70 9.56 -0.14 -23.95
CA LEU A 70 8.97 -1.00 -22.93
C LEU A 70 7.63 -0.46 -22.45
N GLY A 71 7.47 0.84 -22.27
CA GLY A 71 6.22 1.47 -21.88
C GLY A 71 5.08 1.14 -22.84
N ASN A 72 5.34 1.22 -24.15
CA ASN A 72 4.35 0.88 -25.17
C ASN A 72 3.97 -0.60 -25.19
N TYR A 73 4.94 -1.50 -25.07
CA TYR A 73 4.69 -2.96 -25.04
C TYR A 73 4.05 -3.41 -23.73
N LEU A 74 4.42 -2.82 -22.59
CA LEU A 74 3.91 -3.22 -21.28
C LEU A 74 2.55 -2.59 -20.94
N TRP A 75 2.05 -1.64 -21.72
CA TRP A 75 0.79 -0.94 -21.45
C TRP A 75 -0.43 -1.89 -21.39
N ILE A 76 -0.55 -2.81 -22.35
CA ILE A 76 -1.64 -3.81 -22.37
C ILE A 76 -1.46 -4.84 -21.25
N PRO A 77 -0.30 -5.52 -21.08
CA PRO A 77 -0.07 -6.43 -19.97
C PRO A 77 -0.32 -5.80 -18.59
N ALA A 78 0.10 -4.56 -18.39
CA ALA A 78 -0.12 -3.86 -17.12
C ALA A 78 -1.61 -3.71 -16.79
N ARG A 79 -2.45 -3.37 -17.76
CA ARG A 79 -3.92 -3.30 -17.56
C ARG A 79 -4.55 -4.64 -17.25
N ILE A 80 -4.09 -5.71 -17.90
CA ILE A 80 -4.54 -7.08 -17.62
C ILE A 80 -4.18 -7.46 -16.18
N VAL A 81 -2.95 -7.18 -15.74
CA VAL A 81 -2.51 -7.46 -14.36
C VAL A 81 -3.35 -6.68 -13.34
N ILE A 82 -3.66 -5.40 -13.60
CA ILE A 82 -4.54 -4.61 -12.73
C ILE A 82 -5.93 -5.23 -12.65
N ALA A 83 -6.52 -5.62 -13.77
CA ALA A 83 -7.83 -6.26 -13.80
C ALA A 83 -7.83 -7.60 -13.03
N LEU A 84 -6.80 -8.43 -13.21
CA LEU A 84 -6.62 -9.68 -12.48
C LEU A 84 -6.46 -9.43 -10.97
N ALA A 85 -5.69 -8.41 -10.58
CA ALA A 85 -5.53 -8.03 -9.18
C ALA A 85 -6.88 -7.65 -8.54
N ILE A 86 -7.72 -6.89 -9.23
CA ILE A 86 -9.07 -6.53 -8.75
C ILE A 86 -9.95 -7.78 -8.59
N ILE A 87 -9.91 -8.72 -9.54
CA ILE A 87 -10.65 -9.99 -9.48
C ILE A 87 -10.17 -10.82 -8.27
N ILE A 88 -8.86 -10.94 -8.07
CA ILE A 88 -8.28 -11.68 -6.92
C ILE A 88 -8.76 -11.07 -5.61
N VAL A 89 -8.74 -9.73 -5.49
CA VAL A 89 -9.24 -9.05 -4.29
C VAL A 89 -10.73 -9.31 -4.10
N GLY A 90 -11.53 -9.18 -5.15
CA GLY A 90 -12.97 -9.44 -5.10
C GLY A 90 -13.29 -10.87 -4.68
N THR A 91 -12.62 -11.88 -5.23
CA THR A 91 -12.82 -13.29 -4.85
C THR A 91 -12.40 -13.55 -3.41
N ARG A 92 -11.30 -12.99 -2.95
CA ARG A 92 -10.85 -13.09 -1.56
C ARG A 92 -11.87 -12.49 -0.59
N LEU A 93 -12.39 -11.32 -0.91
CA LEU A 93 -13.44 -10.67 -0.14
C LEU A 93 -14.72 -11.52 -0.11
N GLY A 94 -15.13 -12.11 -1.24
CA GLY A 94 -16.26 -13.01 -1.33
C GLY A 94 -16.13 -14.24 -0.43
N ILE A 95 -14.95 -14.87 -0.36
CA ILE A 95 -14.68 -16.02 0.50
C ILE A 95 -14.82 -15.63 1.98
N ILE A 96 -14.33 -14.46 2.37
CA ILE A 96 -14.39 -13.97 3.76
C ILE A 96 -15.85 -13.65 4.15
N THR A 97 -16.61 -13.08 3.22
CA THR A 97 -18.01 -12.74 3.41
C THR A 97 -18.89 -13.98 3.63
N ASN A 98 -18.57 -15.07 2.95
CA ASN A 98 -19.34 -16.33 3.03
C ASN A 98 -18.99 -17.15 4.29
N GLN A 99 -17.87 -16.90 4.95
CA GLN A 99 -17.58 -17.48 6.26
C GLN A 99 -18.44 -16.75 7.30
N LYS A 100 -19.42 -17.44 7.93
CA LYS A 100 -20.42 -17.01 8.93
C LYS A 100 -19.94 -16.09 10.09
N GLY A 101 -18.98 -15.23 9.87
CA GLY A 101 -18.55 -14.17 10.78
C GLY A 101 -19.13 -12.84 10.29
N ARG A 102 -19.75 -12.07 11.17
CA ARG A 102 -20.15 -10.69 10.87
C ARG A 102 -18.96 -9.95 10.29
N ILE A 103 -19.07 -9.52 9.03
CA ILE A 103 -18.03 -8.77 8.31
C ILE A 103 -17.63 -7.52 9.10
N LEU A 104 -18.60 -6.95 9.82
CA LEU A 104 -18.48 -5.74 10.64
C LEU A 104 -18.13 -6.03 12.11
N ASP A 105 -17.68 -7.24 12.45
CA ASP A 105 -17.18 -7.50 13.80
C ASP A 105 -15.80 -6.84 13.92
N LEU A 106 -15.85 -5.56 14.30
CA LEU A 106 -14.70 -4.67 14.42
C LEU A 106 -14.00 -4.92 15.76
N ASN A 107 -13.08 -5.83 15.76
CA ASN A 107 -12.16 -6.00 16.90
C ASN A 107 -11.33 -4.71 17.08
N GLU A 108 -10.86 -4.45 18.29
CA GLU A 108 -10.04 -3.27 18.61
C GLU A 108 -8.82 -3.11 17.66
N GLU A 109 -8.20 -4.20 17.25
CA GLU A 109 -7.09 -4.19 16.29
C GLU A 109 -7.52 -3.61 14.92
N ILE A 110 -8.73 -3.94 14.48
CA ILE A 110 -9.28 -3.44 13.20
C ILE A 110 -9.62 -1.96 13.31
N LYS A 111 -10.30 -1.55 14.40
CA LYS A 111 -10.64 -0.14 14.66
C LYS A 111 -9.38 0.73 14.70
N PHE A 112 -8.37 0.28 15.44
CA PHE A 112 -7.09 0.99 15.53
C PHE A 112 -6.40 1.12 14.16
N SER A 113 -6.40 0.04 13.37
CA SER A 113 -5.81 0.07 12.02
C SER A 113 -6.54 1.03 11.07
N ILE A 114 -7.89 1.09 11.15
CA ILE A 114 -8.70 2.03 10.39
C ILE A 114 -8.38 3.47 10.79
N LEU A 115 -8.37 3.76 12.09
CA LEU A 115 -8.06 5.08 12.61
C LEU A 115 -6.66 5.54 12.19
N LEU A 116 -5.68 4.67 12.34
CA LEU A 116 -4.30 4.96 11.99
C LEU A 116 -4.15 5.23 10.48
N LYS A 117 -4.74 4.37 9.63
CA LYS A 117 -4.53 4.44 8.18
C LYS A 117 -5.32 5.56 7.52
N LEU A 118 -6.61 5.75 7.90
CA LEU A 118 -7.49 6.69 7.21
C LEU A 118 -7.52 8.09 7.82
N PHE A 119 -7.05 8.25 9.07
CA PHE A 119 -7.09 9.54 9.76
C PHE A 119 -5.71 10.00 10.22
N ILE A 120 -5.01 9.19 11.01
CA ILE A 120 -3.72 9.60 11.60
C ILE A 120 -2.67 9.79 10.51
N LEU A 121 -2.54 8.84 9.57
CA LEU A 121 -1.52 8.90 8.54
C LEU A 121 -1.71 10.10 7.58
N PRO A 122 -2.91 10.37 7.01
CA PRO A 122 -3.13 11.57 6.20
C PRO A 122 -2.87 12.86 6.97
N PHE A 123 -3.28 12.93 8.25
CA PHE A 123 -3.03 14.08 9.10
C PHE A 123 -1.52 14.28 9.34
N PHE A 124 -0.80 13.23 9.61
CA PHE A 124 0.67 13.28 9.76
C PHE A 124 1.35 13.78 8.48
N ILE A 125 0.94 13.25 7.31
CA ILE A 125 1.48 13.70 6.01
C ILE A 125 1.12 15.17 5.74
N PHE A 126 -0.08 15.63 6.14
CA PHE A 126 -0.45 17.04 6.07
C PHE A 126 0.52 17.91 6.86
N LEU A 127 0.86 17.53 8.10
CA LEU A 127 1.84 18.25 8.92
C LEU A 127 3.24 18.27 8.28
N VAL A 128 3.68 17.13 7.76
CA VAL A 128 4.98 17.02 7.07
C VAL A 128 5.02 17.92 5.83
N CYS A 129 3.96 17.92 5.01
CA CYS A 129 3.87 18.78 3.84
C CYS A 129 3.92 20.27 4.21
N LYS A 130 3.29 20.64 5.33
CA LYS A 130 3.31 22.02 5.85
C LYS A 130 4.70 22.43 6.34
N ILE A 131 5.40 21.55 7.04
CA ILE A 131 6.78 21.79 7.51
C ILE A 131 7.76 21.95 6.34
N LEU A 132 7.61 21.09 5.31
CA LEU A 132 8.48 21.08 4.14
C LEU A 132 8.08 22.13 3.08
N ASN A 133 7.06 22.96 3.35
CA ASN A 133 6.56 23.98 2.44
C ASN A 133 6.22 23.48 1.03
N PHE A 134 5.62 22.29 0.94
CA PHE A 134 5.17 21.76 -0.35
C PHE A 134 4.03 22.61 -0.90
N ASN A 135 4.02 22.79 -2.23
CA ASN A 135 2.92 23.49 -2.86
C ASN A 135 1.61 22.67 -2.80
N PHE A 136 0.48 23.35 -3.00
CA PHE A 136 -0.85 22.75 -2.84
C PHE A 136 -1.04 21.44 -3.63
N HIS A 137 -0.62 21.41 -4.88
CA HIS A 137 -0.80 20.23 -5.73
C HIS A 137 0.01 19.02 -5.23
N GLN A 138 1.22 19.25 -4.75
CA GLN A 138 2.08 18.20 -4.19
C GLN A 138 1.51 17.69 -2.87
N SER A 139 1.15 18.60 -1.96
CA SER A 139 0.52 18.27 -0.68
C SER A 139 -0.78 17.48 -0.87
N SER A 140 -1.63 17.94 -1.80
CA SER A 140 -2.89 17.26 -2.12
C SER A 140 -2.67 15.82 -2.57
N ALA A 141 -1.71 15.60 -3.46
CA ALA A 141 -1.41 14.27 -3.96
C ALA A 141 -0.93 13.34 -2.86
N LEU A 142 0.00 13.81 -2.02
CA LEU A 142 0.56 13.00 -0.92
C LEU A 142 -0.47 12.67 0.16
N ILE A 143 -1.31 13.65 0.54
CA ILE A 143 -2.34 13.47 1.57
C ILE A 143 -3.43 12.51 1.07
N LEU A 144 -3.88 12.65 -0.18
CA LEU A 144 -4.85 11.73 -0.77
C LEU A 144 -4.26 10.32 -0.88
N GLN A 145 -3.00 10.18 -1.28
CA GLN A 145 -2.31 8.88 -1.34
C GLN A 145 -2.16 8.26 0.07
N ALA A 146 -1.87 9.06 1.08
CA ALA A 146 -1.81 8.59 2.46
C ALA A 146 -3.17 8.09 2.97
N GLY A 147 -4.26 8.75 2.55
CA GLY A 147 -5.65 8.39 2.89
C GLY A 147 -6.24 7.23 2.08
N THR A 148 -5.49 6.63 1.14
CA THR A 148 -5.96 5.43 0.42
C THR A 148 -6.15 4.24 1.35
N PRO A 149 -7.00 3.26 1.00
CA PRO A 149 -7.21 2.06 1.80
C PRO A 149 -5.90 1.28 2.01
N THR A 150 -5.96 0.30 2.91
CA THR A 150 -4.83 -0.62 3.13
C THR A 150 -4.47 -1.35 1.83
N ALA A 151 -3.19 -1.46 1.53
CA ALA A 151 -2.72 -2.09 0.31
C ALA A 151 -2.93 -3.62 0.31
N ILE A 152 -3.16 -4.19 -0.87
CA ILE A 152 -3.30 -5.64 -1.08
C ILE A 152 -2.05 -6.40 -0.61
N SER A 153 -0.88 -5.78 -0.73
CA SER A 153 0.39 -6.33 -0.24
C SER A 153 0.35 -6.74 1.24
N THR A 154 -0.50 -6.11 2.05
CA THR A 154 -0.71 -6.49 3.46
C THR A 154 -1.28 -7.90 3.59
N ILE A 155 -2.23 -8.29 2.72
CA ILE A 155 -2.77 -9.66 2.71
C ILE A 155 -1.70 -10.64 2.25
N LEU A 156 -0.98 -10.32 1.16
CA LEU A 156 0.07 -11.18 0.62
C LEU A 156 1.16 -11.42 1.67
N MET A 157 1.51 -10.40 2.44
CA MET A 157 2.46 -10.51 3.53
C MET A 157 1.92 -11.37 4.68
N ALA A 158 0.66 -11.16 5.08
CA ALA A 158 0.00 -11.96 6.10
C ALA A 158 -0.08 -13.45 5.71
N GLU A 159 -0.27 -13.74 4.42
CA GLU A 159 -0.25 -15.11 3.89
C GLU A 159 1.14 -15.70 3.86
N ALA A 160 2.12 -14.99 3.34
CA ALA A 160 3.51 -15.45 3.24
C ALA A 160 4.09 -15.81 4.61
N TYR A 161 3.72 -15.08 5.66
CA TYR A 161 4.17 -15.33 7.04
C TYR A 161 3.15 -16.09 7.90
N SER A 162 2.00 -16.50 7.33
CA SER A 162 0.93 -17.23 8.03
C SER A 162 0.43 -16.52 9.30
N VAL A 163 0.43 -15.18 9.31
CA VAL A 163 0.06 -14.35 10.46
C VAL A 163 -1.27 -13.65 10.22
N LYS A 164 -2.26 -13.90 11.09
CA LYS A 164 -3.55 -13.17 11.16
C LYS A 164 -4.21 -12.83 9.81
N GLN A 165 -4.18 -13.73 8.84
CA GLN A 165 -4.70 -13.54 7.48
C GLN A 165 -6.14 -13.02 7.45
N LYS A 166 -7.02 -13.56 8.31
CA LYS A 166 -8.43 -13.14 8.43
C LYS A 166 -8.57 -11.68 8.86
N ILE A 167 -7.69 -11.22 9.77
CA ILE A 167 -7.70 -9.83 10.25
C ILE A 167 -7.20 -8.91 9.15
N ALA A 168 -6.11 -9.25 8.47
CA ALA A 168 -5.58 -8.47 7.35
C ALA A 168 -6.62 -8.26 6.25
N SER A 169 -7.35 -9.32 5.90
CA SER A 169 -8.42 -9.26 4.90
C SER A 169 -9.61 -8.41 5.36
N LYS A 170 -10.02 -8.50 6.64
CA LYS A 170 -11.06 -7.64 7.21
C LYS A 170 -10.64 -6.18 7.21
N ILE A 171 -9.38 -5.87 7.57
CA ILE A 171 -8.85 -4.50 7.54
C ILE A 171 -8.89 -3.94 6.13
N LEU A 172 -8.42 -4.71 5.13
CA LEU A 172 -8.49 -4.27 3.73
C LEU A 172 -9.92 -3.93 3.32
N PHE A 173 -10.87 -4.82 3.60
CA PHE A 173 -12.27 -4.63 3.23
C PHE A 173 -12.87 -3.39 3.90
N THR A 174 -12.74 -3.28 5.22
CA THR A 174 -13.34 -2.18 5.98
C THR A 174 -12.70 -0.84 5.62
N THR A 175 -11.37 -0.79 5.45
CA THR A 175 -10.70 0.45 5.01
C THR A 175 -11.12 0.85 3.60
N THR A 176 -11.32 -0.11 2.68
CA THR A 176 -11.81 0.17 1.32
C THR A 176 -13.23 0.74 1.34
N LEU A 177 -14.14 0.16 2.13
CA LEU A 177 -15.50 0.69 2.24
C LEU A 177 -15.52 2.11 2.84
N ILE A 178 -14.79 2.33 3.93
CA ILE A 178 -14.74 3.63 4.60
C ILE A 178 -14.05 4.67 3.72
N SER A 179 -13.06 4.28 2.92
CA SER A 179 -12.33 5.21 2.03
C SER A 179 -13.21 5.82 0.94
N ILE A 180 -14.30 5.18 0.56
CA ILE A 180 -15.29 5.76 -0.37
C ILE A 180 -15.83 7.09 0.16
N ILE A 181 -15.95 7.23 1.46
CA ILE A 181 -16.42 8.46 2.12
C ILE A 181 -15.23 9.35 2.52
N THR A 182 -14.17 8.77 3.10
CA THR A 182 -13.06 9.55 3.65
C THR A 182 -12.22 10.25 2.59
N ILE A 183 -12.01 9.66 1.42
CA ILE A 183 -11.23 10.30 0.33
C ILE A 183 -11.90 11.58 -0.19
N PRO A 184 -13.21 11.58 -0.56
CA PRO A 184 -13.89 12.83 -0.91
C PRO A 184 -13.86 13.89 0.21
N LEU A 185 -14.04 13.47 1.48
CA LEU A 185 -13.97 14.38 2.62
C LEU A 185 -12.58 14.99 2.79
N LEU A 186 -11.51 14.19 2.64
CA LEU A 186 -10.14 14.71 2.65
C LEU A 186 -9.92 15.74 1.54
N LYS A 187 -10.44 15.48 0.34
CA LYS A 187 -10.33 16.43 -0.78
C LYS A 187 -11.05 17.75 -0.48
N ILE A 188 -12.26 17.70 0.10
CA ILE A 188 -13.02 18.89 0.49
C ILE A 188 -12.25 19.65 1.59
N PHE A 189 -11.78 18.94 2.61
CA PHE A 189 -10.99 19.50 3.70
C PHE A 189 -9.78 20.28 3.17
N MET A 190 -9.04 19.71 2.23
CA MET A 190 -7.86 20.34 1.66
C MET A 190 -8.19 21.61 0.88
N ASN A 191 -9.30 21.63 0.15
CA ASN A 191 -9.76 22.83 -0.57
C ASN A 191 -10.20 23.96 0.37
N LEU A 192 -10.53 23.67 1.64
CA LEU A 192 -10.90 24.68 2.65
C LEU A 192 -9.67 25.33 3.32
N PHE A 193 -8.51 24.70 3.25
CA PHE A 193 -7.26 25.18 3.87
C PHE A 193 -6.27 25.79 2.86
N THR A 194 -6.75 26.04 1.65
CA THR A 194 -6.04 26.79 0.60
C THR A 194 -6.62 28.17 0.45
#